data_eeef8dcf5b0193fe8cded3a4d9b9ae8c
#
_entry.id   eeef8dcf5b0193fe8cded3a4d9b9ae8c
#
_cell.length_a   1.000
_cell.length_b   1.000
_cell.length_c   1.000
_cell.angle_alpha   90.00
_cell.angle_beta   90.00
_cell.angle_gamma   90.00
#
_symmetry.space_group_name_H-M   'P 1'
#
loop_
_entity.id
_entity.type
_entity.pdbx_description
1 polymer ?
#
loop_
_entity_poly.entity_id
_entity_poly.type
_entity_poly.pdbx_seq_one_letter_code
_entity_poly.pdbx_strand_id
1 'polypeptide(L)'
;NIAGTTLLIDIGYETTHALVFEGMKFQRDLARTFWRRGMGVVVRDIHEYAMSAVRGADVSRIDAAIRPLAGMKTSAKKEIEVAQGVRIDVTEVYDTGVKRLADAVAQDVLTTFPDSFTRVVFNGGSALHLDVHMREWFGGMRVATCPDADDSEVRGLLTMLTAGGR
;
A
#
# COMPACT_ATOMS: atom_id res chain seq x y z
N ASN A 1 -13.00 -24.62 -2.00
CA ASN A 1 -12.91 -24.25 -3.42
C ASN A 1 -12.94 -22.72 -3.54
N ILE A 2 -11.81 -22.09 -3.89
CA ILE A 2 -11.75 -20.68 -4.25
C ILE A 2 -12.17 -20.60 -5.73
N ALA A 3 -13.47 -20.48 -5.97
CA ALA A 3 -13.99 -20.24 -7.30
C ALA A 3 -13.96 -18.73 -7.62
N GLY A 4 -13.69 -18.39 -8.89
CA GLY A 4 -13.70 -17.01 -9.37
C GLY A 4 -12.32 -16.40 -9.53
N THR A 5 -12.31 -15.17 -10.03
CA THR A 5 -11.09 -14.41 -10.32
C THR A 5 -10.74 -13.51 -9.14
N THR A 6 -9.52 -13.62 -8.65
CA THR A 6 -8.97 -12.79 -7.58
C THR A 6 -7.91 -11.86 -8.14
N LEU A 7 -8.02 -10.58 -7.87
CA LEU A 7 -6.99 -9.59 -8.10
C LEU A 7 -6.23 -9.35 -6.79
N LEU A 8 -4.94 -9.64 -6.77
CA LEU A 8 -4.04 -9.28 -5.68
C LEU A 8 -3.32 -7.99 -6.07
N ILE A 9 -3.45 -6.98 -5.23
CA ILE A 9 -2.76 -5.69 -5.40
C ILE A 9 -1.73 -5.59 -4.28
N ASP A 10 -0.48 -5.76 -4.64
CA ASP A 10 0.66 -5.71 -3.73
C ASP A 10 1.30 -4.34 -3.79
N ILE A 11 1.16 -3.56 -2.71
CA ILE A 11 1.54 -2.16 -2.64
C ILE A 11 2.83 -2.04 -1.84
N GLY A 12 3.93 -1.88 -2.55
CA GLY A 12 5.26 -1.69 -1.98
C GLY A 12 5.62 -0.22 -1.74
N TYR A 13 6.92 0.01 -1.53
CA TYR A 13 7.44 1.36 -1.33
C TYR A 13 7.54 2.14 -2.65
N GLU A 14 8.09 1.55 -3.72
CA GLU A 14 8.27 2.21 -5.02
C GLU A 14 7.23 1.80 -6.06
N THR A 15 6.71 0.58 -5.96
CA THR A 15 5.86 -0.04 -6.98
C THR A 15 4.60 -0.63 -6.39
N THR A 16 3.60 -0.77 -7.25
CA THR A 16 2.44 -1.63 -7.02
C THR A 16 2.42 -2.73 -8.07
N HIS A 17 2.23 -3.97 -7.64
CA HIS A 17 2.04 -5.12 -8.51
C HIS A 17 0.57 -5.55 -8.47
N ALA A 18 -0.02 -5.74 -9.63
CA ALA A 18 -1.35 -6.32 -9.77
C ALA A 18 -1.22 -7.72 -10.37
N LEU A 19 -1.65 -8.72 -9.61
CA LEU A 19 -1.52 -10.13 -9.92
C LEU A 19 -2.92 -10.76 -9.99
N VAL A 20 -3.19 -11.48 -11.07
CA VAL A 20 -4.48 -12.11 -11.31
C VAL A 20 -4.40 -13.60 -11.04
N PHE A 21 -5.38 -14.11 -10.30
CA PHE A 21 -5.53 -15.54 -10.02
C PHE A 21 -6.91 -16.02 -10.44
N GLU A 22 -6.97 -17.12 -11.13
CA GLU A 22 -8.20 -17.85 -11.44
C GLU A 22 -8.25 -19.11 -10.55
N GLY A 23 -9.10 -19.06 -9.53
CA GLY A 23 -9.00 -20.00 -8.42
C GLY A 23 -7.66 -19.88 -7.69
N MET A 24 -6.83 -20.93 -7.76
CA MET A 24 -5.45 -20.96 -7.21
C MET A 24 -4.37 -20.81 -8.30
N LYS A 25 -4.76 -20.64 -9.56
CA LYS A 25 -3.82 -20.56 -10.66
C LYS A 25 -3.46 -19.11 -10.97
N PHE A 26 -2.17 -18.80 -10.84
CA PHE A 26 -1.62 -17.50 -11.22
C PHE A 26 -1.65 -17.31 -12.74
N GLN A 27 -2.19 -16.17 -13.20
CA GLN A 27 -2.28 -15.78 -14.61
C GLN A 27 -1.14 -14.82 -14.93
N ARG A 28 0.03 -15.39 -15.27
CA ARG A 28 1.28 -14.65 -15.46
C ARG A 28 1.16 -13.54 -16.52
N ASP A 29 0.47 -13.82 -17.62
CA ASP A 29 0.33 -12.89 -18.74
C ASP A 29 -0.53 -11.66 -18.39
N LEU A 30 -1.31 -11.76 -17.31
CA LEU A 30 -2.13 -10.67 -16.77
C LEU A 30 -1.43 -9.90 -15.65
N ALA A 31 -0.23 -10.32 -15.21
CA ALA A 31 0.50 -9.58 -14.17
C ALA A 31 0.97 -8.23 -14.71
N ARG A 32 0.84 -7.18 -13.88
CA ARG A 32 1.28 -5.81 -14.20
C ARG A 32 2.01 -5.19 -13.04
N THR A 33 2.96 -4.33 -13.37
CA THR A 33 3.71 -3.51 -12.41
C THR A 33 3.50 -2.04 -12.73
N PHE A 34 3.09 -1.28 -11.72
CA PHE A 34 2.91 0.16 -11.81
C PHE A 34 4.05 0.85 -11.07
N TRP A 35 4.93 1.51 -11.81
CA TRP A 35 6.07 2.24 -11.28
C TRP A 35 5.63 3.56 -10.65
N ARG A 36 6.31 3.97 -9.60
CA ARG A 36 5.99 5.18 -8.83
C ARG A 36 4.54 5.17 -8.28
N ARG A 37 4.06 3.98 -7.95
CA ARG A 37 2.76 3.72 -7.34
C ARG A 37 2.93 3.00 -6.01
N GLY A 38 3.84 3.51 -5.18
CA GLY A 38 4.10 2.99 -3.85
C GLY A 38 4.19 4.10 -2.82
N MET A 39 4.31 3.73 -1.55
CA MET A 39 4.30 4.66 -0.41
C MET A 39 5.44 5.68 -0.45
N GLY A 40 6.52 5.42 -1.19
CA GLY A 40 7.64 6.34 -1.38
C GLY A 40 7.24 7.70 -1.95
N VAL A 41 6.11 7.78 -2.68
CA VAL A 41 5.56 9.06 -3.14
C VAL A 41 5.07 9.90 -1.96
N VAL A 42 4.32 9.29 -1.04
CA VAL A 42 3.78 9.96 0.16
C VAL A 42 4.92 10.36 1.10
N VAL A 43 5.89 9.46 1.28
CA VAL A 43 7.09 9.73 2.10
C VAL A 43 7.83 10.94 1.57
N ARG A 44 8.00 11.06 0.27
CA ARG A 44 8.65 12.22 -0.36
C ARG A 44 7.91 13.52 -0.09
N ASP A 45 6.59 13.54 -0.21
CA ASP A 45 5.79 14.74 0.10
C ASP A 45 5.98 15.17 1.55
N ILE A 46 6.03 14.20 2.49
CA ILE A 46 6.28 14.47 3.90
C ILE A 46 7.70 14.99 4.13
N HIS A 47 8.71 14.44 3.43
CA HIS A 47 10.08 14.96 3.49
C HIS A 47 10.14 16.41 3.02
N GLU A 48 9.56 16.73 1.86
CA GLU A 48 9.53 18.09 1.33
C GLU A 48 8.84 19.05 2.31
N TYR A 49 7.72 18.64 2.87
CA TYR A 49 7.02 19.41 3.87
C TYR A 49 7.87 19.63 5.12
N ALA A 50 8.46 18.57 5.69
CA ALA A 50 9.29 18.64 6.88
C ALA A 50 10.53 19.53 6.69
N MET A 51 11.21 19.40 5.55
CA MET A 51 12.39 20.22 5.21
C MET A 51 12.03 21.69 5.03
N SER A 52 10.82 22.00 4.54
CA SER A 52 10.34 23.36 4.43
C SER A 52 9.93 23.97 5.78
N ALA A 53 9.37 23.15 6.68
CA ALA A 53 8.87 23.56 7.98
C ALA A 53 9.95 23.68 9.07
N VAL A 54 10.98 22.81 9.00
CA VAL A 54 12.01 22.73 10.05
C VAL A 54 13.41 22.71 9.44
N ARG A 55 14.19 23.75 9.72
CA ARG A 55 15.59 23.79 9.31
C ARG A 55 16.39 22.71 10.05
N GLY A 56 17.03 21.80 9.28
CA GLY A 56 17.80 20.69 9.82
C GLY A 56 16.97 19.46 10.20
N ALA A 57 15.77 19.29 9.59
CA ALA A 57 15.00 18.06 9.71
C ALA A 57 15.85 16.84 9.27
N ASP A 58 15.75 15.76 10.03
CA ASP A 58 16.49 14.51 9.79
C ASP A 58 15.64 13.54 8.98
N VAL A 59 16.02 13.34 7.72
CA VAL A 59 15.32 12.47 6.77
C VAL A 59 15.19 11.03 7.29
N SER A 60 16.22 10.49 7.94
CA SER A 60 16.19 9.11 8.46
C SER A 60 15.13 8.91 9.57
N ARG A 61 14.87 9.95 10.35
CA ARG A 61 13.81 9.94 11.37
C ARG A 61 12.43 9.96 10.76
N ILE A 62 12.25 10.69 9.65
CA ILE A 62 10.97 10.82 8.97
C ILE A 62 10.50 9.46 8.45
N ASP A 63 11.37 8.68 7.78
CA ASP A 63 11.04 7.36 7.29
C ASP A 63 10.57 6.41 8.40
N ALA A 64 11.31 6.39 9.50
CA ALA A 64 10.96 5.55 10.65
C ALA A 64 9.63 5.98 11.31
N ALA A 65 9.32 7.29 11.28
CA ALA A 65 8.14 7.85 11.92
C ALA A 65 6.84 7.67 11.11
N ILE A 66 6.92 7.43 9.80
CA ILE A 66 5.73 7.25 8.95
C ILE A 66 5.09 5.89 9.14
N ARG A 67 5.87 4.84 9.35
CA ARG A 67 5.35 3.47 9.52
C ARG A 67 4.26 3.33 10.59
N PRO A 68 4.41 3.91 11.81
CA PRO A 68 3.37 3.85 12.82
C PRO A 68 2.05 4.55 12.46
N LEU A 69 2.03 5.37 11.39
CA LEU A 69 0.82 6.03 10.92
C LEU A 69 -0.11 5.09 10.15
N ALA A 70 0.39 3.91 9.75
CA ALA A 70 -0.40 2.90 9.08
C ALA A 70 -1.62 2.48 9.92
N GLY A 71 -2.79 2.44 9.30
CA GLY A 71 -4.03 2.04 9.98
C GLY A 71 -4.60 3.09 10.95
N MET A 72 -3.96 4.26 11.14
CA MET A 72 -4.56 5.35 11.90
C MET A 72 -5.78 5.90 11.17
N LYS A 73 -6.83 6.22 11.94
CA LYS A 73 -8.03 6.86 11.38
C LYS A 73 -7.64 8.15 10.66
N THR A 74 -8.30 8.42 9.53
CA THR A 74 -8.08 9.63 8.73
C THR A 74 -8.26 10.91 9.55
N SER A 75 -9.18 10.91 10.53
CA SER A 75 -9.41 12.05 11.42
C SER A 75 -8.42 12.15 12.60
N ALA A 76 -7.52 11.16 12.77
CA ALA A 76 -6.56 11.19 13.86
C ALA A 76 -5.42 12.14 13.55
N LYS A 77 -5.02 12.97 14.52
CA LYS A 77 -3.83 13.81 14.40
C LYS A 77 -2.58 12.95 14.23
N LYS A 78 -1.77 13.26 13.23
CA LYS A 78 -0.53 12.56 12.88
C LYS A 78 0.64 13.50 13.09
N GLU A 79 1.45 13.20 14.10
CA GLU A 79 2.66 13.94 14.40
C GLU A 79 3.88 13.05 14.26
N ILE A 80 4.93 13.58 13.65
CA ILE A 80 6.22 12.91 13.52
C ILE A 80 7.33 13.74 14.13
N GLU A 81 8.33 13.07 14.68
CA GLU A 81 9.54 13.72 15.17
C GLU A 81 10.54 13.84 14.01
N VAL A 82 10.86 15.08 13.65
CA VAL A 82 11.74 15.39 12.50
C VAL A 82 13.14 15.84 12.91
N ALA A 83 13.34 16.18 14.19
CA ALA A 83 14.64 16.43 14.82
C ALA A 83 14.49 16.10 16.30
N GLN A 84 15.59 16.03 17.05
CA GLN A 84 15.53 15.70 18.48
C GLN A 84 14.60 16.65 19.23
N GLY A 85 13.49 16.12 19.74
CA GLY A 85 12.47 16.87 20.48
C GLY A 85 11.60 17.81 19.63
N VAL A 86 11.77 17.83 18.30
CA VAL A 86 10.98 18.67 17.39
C VAL A 86 9.95 17.81 16.66
N ARG A 87 8.67 18.06 16.95
CA ARG A 87 7.55 17.38 16.30
C ARG A 87 6.80 18.33 15.39
N ILE A 88 6.31 17.81 14.27
CA ILE A 88 5.44 18.52 13.33
C ILE A 88 4.17 17.74 13.08
N ASP A 89 3.09 18.45 12.81
CA ASP A 89 1.82 17.87 12.36
C ASP A 89 1.90 17.61 10.85
N VAL A 90 1.74 16.36 10.46
CA VAL A 90 1.75 15.91 9.06
C VAL A 90 0.40 15.37 8.61
N THR A 91 -0.66 15.62 9.39
CA THR A 91 -1.99 15.05 9.14
C THR A 91 -2.46 15.33 7.71
N GLU A 92 -2.44 16.58 7.30
CA GLU A 92 -2.95 17.00 6.00
C GLU A 92 -2.11 16.46 4.84
N VAL A 93 -0.79 16.58 4.92
CA VAL A 93 0.11 16.11 3.84
C VAL A 93 0.06 14.59 3.71
N TYR A 94 0.00 13.87 4.83
CA TYR A 94 -0.13 12.42 4.84
C TYR A 94 -1.47 11.98 4.26
N ASP A 95 -2.60 12.47 4.78
CA ASP A 95 -3.94 12.03 4.34
C ASP A 95 -4.18 12.37 2.85
N THR A 96 -3.75 13.55 2.41
CA THR A 96 -3.82 13.95 1.00
C THR A 96 -2.94 13.07 0.12
N GLY A 97 -1.71 12.78 0.54
CA GLY A 97 -0.78 11.93 -0.18
C GLY A 97 -1.27 10.50 -0.30
N VAL A 98 -1.76 9.90 0.80
CA VAL A 98 -2.32 8.55 0.83
C VAL A 98 -3.56 8.45 -0.07
N LYS A 99 -4.49 9.40 0.02
CA LYS A 99 -5.67 9.42 -0.84
C LYS A 99 -5.29 9.53 -2.32
N ARG A 100 -4.40 10.45 -2.67
CA ARG A 100 -3.92 10.63 -4.05
C ARG A 100 -3.25 9.36 -4.59
N LEU A 101 -2.44 8.68 -3.77
CA LEU A 101 -1.80 7.42 -4.16
C LEU A 101 -2.85 6.32 -4.37
N ALA A 102 -3.81 6.18 -3.47
CA ALA A 102 -4.89 5.20 -3.58
C ALA A 102 -5.71 5.43 -4.86
N ASP A 103 -6.10 6.67 -5.13
CA ASP A 103 -6.85 7.04 -6.33
C ASP A 103 -6.04 6.69 -7.61
N ALA A 104 -4.75 6.99 -7.64
CA ALA A 104 -3.89 6.70 -8.78
C ALA A 104 -3.71 5.19 -9.01
N VAL A 105 -3.48 4.41 -7.95
CA VAL A 105 -3.35 2.95 -8.03
C VAL A 105 -4.67 2.33 -8.50
N ALA A 106 -5.80 2.73 -7.92
CA ALA A 106 -7.10 2.21 -8.28
C ALA A 106 -7.44 2.52 -9.75
N GLN A 107 -7.19 3.74 -10.20
CA GLN A 107 -7.42 4.15 -11.59
C GLN A 107 -6.55 3.35 -12.57
N ASP A 108 -5.25 3.19 -12.29
CA ASP A 108 -4.34 2.41 -13.13
C ASP A 108 -4.79 0.94 -13.21
N VAL A 109 -5.18 0.37 -12.08
CA VAL A 109 -5.67 -1.01 -12.00
C VAL A 109 -6.97 -1.19 -12.78
N LEU A 110 -7.98 -0.35 -12.54
CA LEU A 110 -9.29 -0.45 -13.19
C LEU A 110 -9.22 -0.17 -14.70
N THR A 111 -8.30 0.70 -15.13
CA THR A 111 -8.06 0.94 -16.57
C THR A 111 -7.37 -0.25 -17.23
N THR A 112 -6.45 -0.91 -16.52
CA THR A 112 -5.69 -2.05 -17.04
C THR A 112 -6.53 -3.32 -17.06
N PHE A 113 -7.40 -3.48 -16.06
CA PHE A 113 -8.24 -4.65 -15.87
C PHE A 113 -9.72 -4.25 -15.82
N PRO A 114 -10.34 -3.99 -16.98
CA PRO A 114 -11.74 -3.55 -17.04
C PRO A 114 -12.74 -4.63 -16.64
N ASP A 115 -12.32 -5.89 -16.63
CA ASP A 115 -13.18 -7.02 -16.28
C ASP A 115 -13.42 -7.09 -14.78
N SER A 116 -14.59 -7.57 -14.41
CA SER A 116 -14.98 -7.70 -13.01
C SER A 116 -14.24 -8.85 -12.33
N PHE A 117 -13.63 -8.56 -11.19
CA PHE A 117 -13.09 -9.55 -10.28
C PHE A 117 -14.15 -9.93 -9.25
N THR A 118 -14.13 -11.17 -8.80
CA THR A 118 -15.00 -11.62 -7.71
C THR A 118 -14.44 -11.24 -6.34
N ARG A 119 -13.13 -11.01 -6.29
CA ARG A 119 -12.39 -10.66 -5.08
C ARG A 119 -11.20 -9.76 -5.39
N VAL A 120 -10.93 -8.81 -4.50
CA VAL A 120 -9.71 -8.00 -4.49
C VAL A 120 -9.01 -8.17 -3.14
N VAL A 121 -7.71 -8.40 -3.17
CA VAL A 121 -6.89 -8.55 -1.96
C VAL A 121 -5.78 -7.53 -2.00
N PHE A 122 -5.68 -6.71 -0.95
CA PHE A 122 -4.57 -5.78 -0.76
C PHE A 122 -3.49 -6.43 0.08
N ASN A 123 -2.26 -6.29 -0.40
CA ASN A 123 -1.05 -6.85 0.20
C ASN A 123 0.09 -5.83 0.15
N GLY A 124 1.23 -6.17 0.76
CA GLY A 124 2.42 -5.32 0.80
C GLY A 124 2.43 -4.35 1.97
N GLY A 125 3.62 -3.91 2.36
CA GLY A 125 3.82 -3.07 3.55
C GLY A 125 3.08 -1.74 3.55
N SER A 126 2.63 -1.28 2.38
CA SER A 126 1.88 -0.02 2.24
C SER A 126 0.37 -0.22 2.22
N ALA A 127 -0.13 -1.46 2.12
CA ALA A 127 -1.56 -1.73 1.96
C ALA A 127 -2.42 -1.17 3.10
N LEU A 128 -1.93 -1.25 4.34
CA LEU A 128 -2.65 -0.75 5.52
C LEU A 128 -2.82 0.78 5.52
N HIS A 129 -1.89 1.53 4.90
CA HIS A 129 -2.01 2.98 4.75
C HIS A 129 -3.14 3.37 3.81
N LEU A 130 -3.37 2.57 2.75
CA LEU A 130 -4.31 2.88 1.68
C LEU A 130 -5.67 2.20 1.82
N ASP A 131 -5.82 1.24 2.75
CA ASP A 131 -6.98 0.34 2.85
C ASP A 131 -8.33 1.06 2.76
N VAL A 132 -8.52 2.11 3.54
CA VAL A 132 -9.80 2.85 3.58
C VAL A 132 -10.16 3.42 2.21
N HIS A 133 -9.22 4.10 1.55
CA HIS A 133 -9.45 4.73 0.25
C HIS A 133 -9.56 3.72 -0.89
N MET A 134 -8.76 2.65 -0.85
CA MET A 134 -8.86 1.58 -1.85
C MET A 134 -10.22 0.88 -1.81
N ARG A 135 -10.79 0.66 -0.62
CA ARG A 135 -12.14 0.07 -0.49
C ARG A 135 -13.23 0.90 -1.14
N GLU A 136 -13.10 2.22 -1.18
CA GLU A 136 -14.07 3.09 -1.85
C GLU A 136 -14.15 2.78 -3.36
N TRP A 137 -13.01 2.50 -3.99
CA TRP A 137 -12.94 2.17 -5.43
C TRP A 137 -13.45 0.77 -5.76
N PHE A 138 -13.25 -0.19 -4.86
CA PHE A 138 -13.58 -1.61 -5.07
C PHE A 138 -14.82 -2.07 -4.30
N GLY A 139 -15.65 -1.13 -3.83
CA GLY A 139 -16.79 -1.40 -2.93
C GLY A 139 -17.88 -2.34 -3.47
N GLY A 140 -17.91 -2.59 -4.78
CA GLY A 140 -18.80 -3.60 -5.40
C GLY A 140 -18.27 -5.03 -5.36
N MET A 141 -17.04 -5.25 -4.84
CA MET A 141 -16.33 -6.52 -4.85
C MET A 141 -16.09 -7.01 -3.42
N ARG A 142 -15.72 -8.28 -3.27
CA ARG A 142 -15.23 -8.79 -1.98
C ARG A 142 -13.80 -8.31 -1.77
N VAL A 143 -13.61 -7.35 -0.87
CA VAL A 143 -12.30 -6.76 -0.56
C VAL A 143 -11.77 -7.32 0.75
N ALA A 144 -10.50 -7.73 0.73
CA ALA A 144 -9.75 -8.13 1.92
C ALA A 144 -8.39 -7.45 1.90
N THR A 145 -7.85 -7.17 3.09
CA THR A 145 -6.46 -6.69 3.27
C THR A 145 -5.73 -7.71 4.11
N CYS A 146 -4.53 -8.07 3.70
CA CYS A 146 -3.71 -9.02 4.48
C CYS A 146 -3.34 -8.38 5.82
N PRO A 147 -3.67 -8.99 6.97
CA PRO A 147 -3.38 -8.42 8.28
C PRO A 147 -1.88 -8.31 8.55
N ASP A 148 -1.09 -9.21 7.97
CA ASP A 148 0.37 -9.27 8.08
C ASP A 148 1.03 -8.84 6.75
N ALA A 149 0.51 -7.77 6.15
CA ALA A 149 0.92 -7.34 4.81
C ALA A 149 2.44 -7.09 4.69
N ASP A 150 3.10 -6.64 5.77
CA ASP A 150 4.54 -6.43 5.83
C ASP A 150 5.36 -7.73 5.69
N ASP A 151 4.84 -8.84 6.22
CA ASP A 151 5.55 -10.13 6.29
C ASP A 151 5.00 -11.17 5.30
N SER A 152 3.95 -10.82 4.56
CA SER A 152 3.22 -11.77 3.69
C SER A 152 4.07 -12.34 2.56
N GLU A 153 4.99 -11.56 2.00
CA GLU A 153 5.93 -12.03 0.96
C GLU A 153 6.88 -13.08 1.52
N VAL A 154 7.44 -12.84 2.70
CA VAL A 154 8.35 -13.76 3.38
C VAL A 154 7.63 -15.05 3.76
N ARG A 155 6.41 -14.94 4.28
CA ARG A 155 5.58 -16.11 4.62
C ARG A 155 5.15 -16.89 3.38
N GLY A 156 4.80 -16.21 2.28
CA GLY A 156 4.49 -16.83 0.99
C GLY A 156 5.68 -17.62 0.42
N LEU A 157 6.87 -17.05 0.44
CA LEU A 157 8.12 -17.71 0.06
C LEU A 157 8.44 -18.92 0.94
N LEU A 158 8.32 -18.79 2.26
CA LEU A 158 8.49 -19.89 3.21
C LEU A 158 7.51 -21.03 2.94
N THR A 159 6.25 -20.71 2.66
CA THR A 159 5.22 -21.71 2.36
C THR A 159 5.53 -22.43 1.05
N MET A 160 5.99 -21.73 0.01
CA MET A 160 6.41 -22.35 -1.26
C MET A 160 7.63 -23.27 -1.08
N LEU A 161 8.64 -22.84 -0.32
CA LEU A 161 9.83 -23.63 -0.04
C LEU A 161 9.52 -24.91 0.76
N THR A 162 8.60 -24.83 1.71
CA THR A 162 8.19 -25.97 2.53
C THR A 162 7.23 -26.94 1.80
N ALA A 163 6.41 -26.43 0.87
CA ALA A 163 5.50 -27.23 0.06
C ALA A 163 6.19 -27.94 -1.12
N GLY A 164 7.29 -27.37 -1.65
CA GLY A 164 8.08 -27.95 -2.75
C GLY A 164 9.08 -29.03 -2.33
N GLY A 165 9.19 -29.33 -1.05
CA GLY A 165 10.09 -30.35 -0.47
C GLY A 165 9.46 -31.72 -0.23
N ARG A 166 8.36 -32.07 -0.93
CA ARG A 166 7.75 -33.41 -0.90
C ARG A 166 7.70 -34.03 -2.27
#